data_11bcde56e5dc2a38a1f962f1c68bb27e
#
_entry.id   11bcde56e5dc2a38a1f962f1c68bb27e
#
_cell.length_a   1.000
_cell.length_b   1.000
_cell.length_c   1.000
_cell.angle_alpha   90.00
_cell.angle_beta   90.00
_cell.angle_gamma   90.00
#
_symmetry.space_group_name_H-M   'P 1'
#
loop_
_entity.id
_entity.type
_entity.pdbx_description
1 polymer ?
#
loop_
_entity_poly.entity_id
_entity_poly.type
_entity_poly.pdbx_seq_one_letter_code
_entity_poly.pdbx_strand_id
1 'polypeptide(L)'
;HLLEARQVLRVKVPGGGPAEARRLSFRALDVEQIGHVYEGLLDHIAVRASESVLGLAGTREKEPELSLPTLRAEEVKGEKSLLAFLKEQTGRSENALRKALLERPDVFTNQHLLIACNNDAKMLERVAPYAGLLREDDFGYPAVFLPGSVYVTAGATRRATGTHYTPRSLTEPIVQHTLEPLVYTGPAEGLPKEQWTLKSPAELLEL
;
A
#
# COMPACT_ATOMS: atom_id res chain seq x y z
N HIS A 1 17.85 13.36 -6.90
CA HIS A 1 16.47 13.88 -6.82
C HIS A 1 15.39 12.84 -6.55
N LEU A 2 15.43 11.62 -7.15
CA LEU A 2 14.44 10.55 -6.87
C LEU A 2 14.54 9.99 -5.44
N LEU A 3 15.74 9.93 -4.87
CA LEU A 3 15.96 9.49 -3.48
C LEU A 3 15.52 10.55 -2.47
N GLU A 4 15.66 11.83 -2.78
CA GLU A 4 15.22 12.94 -1.93
C GLU A 4 13.69 13.03 -1.88
N ALA A 5 12.99 12.84 -2.99
CA ALA A 5 11.52 12.84 -3.04
C ALA A 5 10.90 11.73 -2.17
N ARG A 6 11.60 10.59 -2.02
CA ARG A 6 11.15 9.47 -1.17
C ARG A 6 11.49 9.63 0.32
N GLN A 7 12.26 10.65 0.69
CA GLN A 7 12.62 10.94 2.09
C GLN A 7 11.65 11.91 2.78
N VAL A 8 10.69 12.47 2.06
CA VAL A 8 9.74 13.44 2.63
C VAL A 8 8.35 12.80 2.67
N LEU A 9 7.86 12.54 3.86
CA LEU A 9 6.50 12.07 4.12
C LEU A 9 5.63 13.26 4.50
N ARG A 10 4.47 13.39 3.86
CA ARG A 10 3.44 14.32 4.31
C ARG A 10 2.55 13.63 5.34
N VAL A 11 2.69 14.02 6.59
CA VAL A 11 1.91 13.47 7.70
C VAL A 11 0.74 14.39 7.99
N LYS A 12 -0.49 13.87 7.94
CA LYS A 12 -1.67 14.61 8.39
C LYS A 12 -1.58 14.85 9.90
N VAL A 13 -1.62 16.11 10.32
CA VAL A 13 -1.59 16.47 11.74
C VAL A 13 -2.95 16.13 12.36
N PRO A 14 -3.00 15.45 13.53
CA PRO A 14 -4.24 15.27 14.27
C PRO A 14 -4.82 16.64 14.63
N GLY A 15 -6.05 16.94 14.16
CA GLY A 15 -6.69 18.25 14.38
C GLY A 15 -7.04 19.02 13.10
N GLY A 16 -6.81 18.45 11.89
CA GLY A 16 -7.31 19.02 10.62
C GLY A 16 -6.45 20.14 10.03
N GLY A 17 -5.20 20.28 10.46
CA GLY A 17 -4.24 21.22 9.86
C GLY A 17 -3.66 20.70 8.52
N PRO A 18 -2.96 21.56 7.75
CA PRO A 18 -2.29 21.16 6.53
C PRO A 18 -1.25 20.06 6.81
N ALA A 19 -1.09 19.12 5.87
CA ALA A 19 -0.14 18.04 6.01
C ALA A 19 1.29 18.59 6.15
N GLU A 20 1.99 18.15 7.18
CA GLU A 20 3.37 18.59 7.48
C GLU A 20 4.37 17.67 6.77
N ALA A 21 5.31 18.27 6.03
CA ALA A 21 6.38 17.52 5.37
C ALA A 21 7.46 17.15 6.40
N ARG A 22 7.60 15.85 6.69
CA ARG A 22 8.66 15.33 7.57
C ARG A 22 9.67 14.51 6.78
N ARG A 23 10.95 14.81 7.02
CA ARG A 23 12.03 14.04 6.43
C ARG A 23 12.26 12.75 7.22
N LEU A 24 12.15 11.60 6.54
CA LEU A 24 12.46 10.31 7.12
C LEU A 24 13.98 10.11 7.23
N SER A 25 14.44 9.70 8.41
CA SER A 25 15.81 9.26 8.62
C SER A 25 15.83 7.73 8.68
N PHE A 26 16.40 7.10 7.67
CA PHE A 26 16.60 5.64 7.66
C PHE A 26 17.61 5.15 8.70
N ARG A 27 18.40 6.05 9.29
CA ARG A 27 19.39 5.71 10.33
C ARG A 27 18.75 5.31 11.66
N ALA A 28 17.50 5.71 11.88
CA ALA A 28 16.76 5.41 13.12
C ALA A 28 15.87 4.17 13.00
N LEU A 29 15.81 3.53 11.82
CA LEU A 29 15.03 2.32 11.61
C LEU A 29 15.83 1.11 12.11
N ASP A 30 15.16 0.26 12.91
CA ASP A 30 15.67 -1.05 13.23
C ASP A 30 15.46 -2.05 12.07
N VAL A 31 16.02 -3.24 12.20
CA VAL A 31 15.96 -4.29 11.16
C VAL A 31 14.51 -4.71 10.87
N GLU A 32 13.65 -4.74 11.89
CA GLU A 32 12.24 -5.10 11.75
C GLU A 32 11.47 -4.04 10.96
N GLN A 33 11.71 -2.76 11.25
CA GLN A 33 11.11 -1.65 10.52
C GLN A 33 11.56 -1.61 9.06
N ILE A 34 12.85 -1.90 8.80
CA ILE A 34 13.36 -2.04 7.42
C ILE A 34 12.69 -3.24 6.73
N GLY A 35 12.53 -4.36 7.43
CA GLY A 35 11.79 -5.53 6.94
C GLY A 35 10.37 -5.18 6.51
N HIS A 36 9.61 -4.46 7.34
CA HIS A 36 8.25 -4.01 7.01
C HIS A 36 8.20 -3.05 5.82
N VAL A 37 9.15 -2.12 5.71
CA VAL A 37 9.26 -1.24 4.54
C VAL A 37 9.53 -2.06 3.27
N TYR A 38 10.44 -3.04 3.36
CA TYR A 38 10.76 -3.92 2.24
C TYR A 38 9.56 -4.77 1.81
N GLU A 39 8.83 -5.34 2.76
CA GLU A 39 7.57 -6.05 2.48
C GLU A 39 6.54 -5.18 1.80
N GLY A 40 6.32 -3.96 2.32
CA GLY A 40 5.40 -3.01 1.71
C GLY A 40 5.78 -2.66 0.27
N LEU A 41 7.08 -2.57 -0.04
CA LEU A 41 7.56 -2.36 -1.41
C LEU A 41 7.32 -3.58 -2.31
N LEU A 42 7.50 -4.79 -1.78
CA LEU A 42 7.29 -6.04 -2.52
C LEU A 42 5.82 -6.38 -2.75
N ASP A 43 4.91 -5.80 -1.97
CA ASP A 43 3.47 -5.95 -2.15
C ASP A 43 2.93 -5.15 -3.35
N HIS A 44 3.77 -4.34 -3.98
CA HIS A 44 3.38 -3.51 -5.11
C HIS A 44 4.12 -3.91 -6.38
N ILE A 45 3.43 -3.79 -7.51
CA ILE A 45 3.99 -4.01 -8.85
C ILE A 45 3.81 -2.75 -9.69
N ALA A 46 4.77 -2.52 -10.58
CA ALA A 46 4.66 -1.47 -11.59
C ALA A 46 4.01 -2.05 -12.85
N VAL A 47 2.93 -1.42 -13.28
CA VAL A 47 2.15 -1.84 -14.46
C VAL A 47 2.17 -0.71 -15.49
N ARG A 48 2.38 -1.06 -16.75
CA ARG A 48 2.21 -0.12 -17.87
C ARG A 48 0.76 -0.15 -18.33
N ALA A 49 0.11 1.00 -18.31
CA ALA A 49 -1.26 1.14 -18.77
C ALA A 49 -1.36 0.89 -20.30
N SER A 50 -2.12 -0.09 -20.71
CA SER A 50 -2.48 -0.32 -22.12
C SER A 50 -3.64 0.56 -22.55
N GLU A 51 -4.46 1.01 -21.64
CA GLU A 51 -5.62 1.86 -21.79
C GLU A 51 -5.71 2.87 -20.65
N SER A 52 -6.67 3.79 -20.68
CA SER A 52 -6.84 4.75 -19.59
C SER A 52 -7.33 4.04 -18.33
N VAL A 53 -6.62 4.24 -17.22
CA VAL A 53 -6.91 3.63 -15.92
C VAL A 53 -7.16 4.73 -14.89
N LEU A 54 -8.14 4.52 -14.02
CA LEU A 54 -8.53 5.43 -12.96
C LEU A 54 -8.20 4.80 -11.60
N GLY A 55 -7.44 5.52 -10.76
CA GLY A 55 -7.20 5.14 -9.39
C GLY A 55 -8.36 5.62 -8.52
N LEU A 56 -9.10 4.71 -7.92
CA LEU A 56 -10.30 5.03 -7.15
C LEU A 56 -10.00 5.10 -5.65
N ALA A 57 -10.65 6.06 -4.99
CA ALA A 57 -10.67 6.15 -3.55
C ALA A 57 -11.55 5.03 -2.97
N GLY A 58 -11.00 4.26 -2.05
CA GLY A 58 -11.68 3.15 -1.42
C GLY A 58 -11.48 3.09 0.09
N THR A 59 -11.79 1.96 0.68
CA THR A 59 -11.45 1.67 2.08
C THR A 59 -9.95 1.33 2.17
N ARG A 60 -9.39 1.36 3.40
CA ARG A 60 -7.95 1.27 3.71
C ARG A 60 -7.17 0.14 3.01
N GLU A 61 -7.86 -0.88 2.51
CA GLU A 61 -7.25 -2.04 1.85
C GLU A 61 -7.71 -2.23 0.39
N LYS A 62 -8.59 -1.34 -0.10
CA LYS A 62 -9.22 -1.44 -1.41
C LYS A 62 -9.21 -0.10 -2.13
N GLU A 63 -8.07 0.28 -2.66
CA GLU A 63 -7.91 1.44 -3.54
C GLU A 63 -7.53 0.97 -4.95
N PRO A 64 -8.51 0.44 -5.71
CA PRO A 64 -8.24 -0.21 -6.99
C PRO A 64 -7.90 0.78 -8.10
N GLU A 65 -7.11 0.29 -9.05
CA GLU A 65 -6.93 0.88 -10.36
C GLU A 65 -7.84 0.17 -11.35
N LEU A 66 -8.85 0.87 -11.86
CA LEU A 66 -9.82 0.31 -12.80
C LEU A 66 -9.72 0.95 -14.17
N SER A 67 -9.82 0.14 -15.22
CA SER A 67 -9.79 0.68 -16.58
C SER A 67 -11.08 1.45 -16.89
N LEU A 68 -10.95 2.55 -17.60
CA LEU A 68 -12.08 3.38 -18.01
C LEU A 68 -13.08 2.61 -18.90
N PRO A 69 -12.64 1.77 -19.85
CA PRO A 69 -13.55 0.89 -20.59
C PRO A 69 -14.35 -0.05 -19.70
N THR A 70 -13.75 -0.64 -18.66
CA THR A 70 -14.46 -1.51 -17.72
C THR A 70 -15.54 -0.74 -16.96
N LEU A 71 -15.21 0.46 -16.44
CA LEU A 71 -16.21 1.30 -15.77
C LEU A 71 -17.39 1.66 -16.68
N ARG A 72 -17.11 2.01 -17.92
CA ARG A 72 -18.15 2.30 -18.91
C ARG A 72 -18.99 1.07 -19.29
N ALA A 73 -18.38 -0.09 -19.36
CA ALA A 73 -19.12 -1.32 -19.62
C ALA A 73 -20.12 -1.64 -18.48
N GLU A 74 -19.72 -1.39 -17.24
CA GLU A 74 -20.63 -1.54 -16.09
C GLU A 74 -21.73 -0.46 -16.07
N GLU A 75 -21.39 0.77 -16.44
CA GLU A 75 -22.36 1.88 -16.57
C GLU A 75 -23.44 1.58 -17.60
N VAL A 76 -23.08 1.02 -18.76
CA VAL A 76 -24.03 0.63 -19.82
C VAL A 76 -25.00 -0.45 -19.34
N LYS A 77 -24.59 -1.34 -18.44
CA LYS A 77 -25.48 -2.35 -17.83
C LYS A 77 -26.51 -1.75 -16.87
N GLY A 78 -26.29 -0.51 -16.45
CA GLY A 78 -27.17 0.28 -15.59
C GLY A 78 -26.55 0.64 -14.23
N GLU A 79 -27.14 1.63 -13.58
CA GLU A 79 -26.66 2.18 -12.31
C GLU A 79 -26.44 1.12 -11.22
N LYS A 80 -27.37 0.16 -11.10
CA LYS A 80 -27.26 -0.91 -10.11
C LYS A 80 -26.01 -1.79 -10.32
N SER A 81 -25.68 -2.10 -11.58
CA SER A 81 -24.49 -2.88 -11.93
C SER A 81 -23.22 -2.13 -11.58
N LEU A 82 -23.14 -0.86 -11.98
CA LEU A 82 -22.02 0.01 -11.68
C LEU A 82 -21.80 0.14 -10.15
N LEU A 83 -22.86 0.42 -9.38
CA LEU A 83 -22.76 0.54 -7.93
C LEU A 83 -22.34 -0.77 -7.24
N ALA A 84 -22.88 -1.91 -7.66
CA ALA A 84 -22.49 -3.21 -7.13
C ALA A 84 -21.02 -3.51 -7.41
N PHE A 85 -20.56 -3.28 -8.64
CA PHE A 85 -19.19 -3.44 -9.07
C PHE A 85 -18.25 -2.51 -8.26
N LEU A 86 -18.56 -1.22 -8.19
CA LEU A 86 -17.76 -0.24 -7.42
C LEU A 86 -17.69 -0.59 -5.93
N LYS A 87 -18.78 -1.07 -5.33
CA LYS A 87 -18.82 -1.50 -3.93
C LYS A 87 -17.89 -2.69 -3.68
N GLU A 88 -17.88 -3.66 -4.56
CA GLU A 88 -16.99 -4.83 -4.49
C GLU A 88 -15.53 -4.40 -4.60
N GLN A 89 -15.21 -3.54 -5.56
CA GLN A 89 -13.85 -3.10 -5.84
C GLN A 89 -13.30 -2.15 -4.77
N THR A 90 -14.10 -1.18 -4.32
CA THR A 90 -13.64 -0.11 -3.40
C THR A 90 -13.95 -0.37 -1.93
N GLY A 91 -14.86 -1.29 -1.61
CA GLY A 91 -15.36 -1.53 -0.25
C GLY A 91 -16.23 -0.40 0.31
N ARG A 92 -16.54 0.66 -0.46
CA ARG A 92 -17.39 1.79 -0.03
C ARG A 92 -18.86 1.39 -0.05
N SER A 93 -19.68 2.06 0.77
CA SER A 93 -21.14 1.87 0.76
C SER A 93 -21.77 2.44 -0.52
N GLU A 94 -22.89 1.86 -0.95
CA GLU A 94 -23.62 2.32 -2.14
C GLU A 94 -24.03 3.79 -2.04
N ASN A 95 -24.45 4.25 -0.86
CA ASN A 95 -24.82 5.64 -0.65
C ASN A 95 -23.63 6.59 -0.84
N ALA A 96 -22.44 6.21 -0.34
CA ALA A 96 -21.22 6.99 -0.53
C ALA A 96 -20.77 7.02 -2.00
N LEU A 97 -20.91 5.90 -2.71
CA LEU A 97 -20.59 5.80 -4.14
C LEU A 97 -21.57 6.63 -4.98
N ARG A 98 -22.88 6.54 -4.70
CA ARG A 98 -23.89 7.33 -5.38
C ARG A 98 -23.67 8.84 -5.17
N LYS A 99 -23.36 9.25 -3.95
CA LYS A 99 -23.02 10.65 -3.66
C LYS A 99 -21.79 11.08 -4.48
N ALA A 100 -20.74 10.29 -4.50
CA ALA A 100 -19.52 10.60 -5.25
C ALA A 100 -19.73 10.67 -6.76
N LEU A 101 -20.60 9.83 -7.34
CA LEU A 101 -20.96 9.88 -8.76
C LEU A 101 -21.80 11.13 -9.12
N LEU A 102 -22.57 11.67 -8.15
CA LEU A 102 -23.36 12.88 -8.35
C LEU A 102 -22.57 14.17 -8.07
N GLU A 103 -21.44 14.04 -7.40
CA GLU A 103 -20.57 15.16 -7.05
C GLU A 103 -19.89 15.71 -8.32
N ARG A 104 -20.12 16.98 -8.59
CA ARG A 104 -19.45 17.66 -9.69
C ARG A 104 -18.19 18.32 -9.18
N PRO A 105 -17.06 18.13 -9.88
CA PRO A 105 -15.82 18.78 -9.50
C PRO A 105 -15.98 20.30 -9.55
N ASP A 106 -15.46 21.00 -8.56
CA ASP A 106 -15.34 22.44 -8.58
C ASP A 106 -14.31 22.91 -9.64
N VAL A 107 -14.14 24.21 -9.80
CA VAL A 107 -13.26 24.78 -10.82
C VAL A 107 -11.80 24.31 -10.63
N PHE A 108 -11.34 24.22 -9.39
CA PHE A 108 -9.99 23.85 -9.05
C PHE A 108 -9.75 22.35 -9.31
N THR A 109 -10.64 21.50 -8.83
CA THR A 109 -10.60 20.05 -9.08
C THR A 109 -10.70 19.75 -10.57
N ASN A 110 -11.54 20.48 -11.31
CA ASN A 110 -11.66 20.31 -12.76
C ASN A 110 -10.38 20.71 -13.51
N GLN A 111 -9.68 21.75 -13.05
CA GLN A 111 -8.38 22.11 -13.60
C GLN A 111 -7.31 21.05 -13.35
N HIS A 112 -7.25 20.49 -12.14
CA HIS A 112 -6.34 19.38 -11.81
C HIS A 112 -6.68 18.14 -12.64
N LEU A 113 -7.96 17.84 -12.83
CA LEU A 113 -8.41 16.74 -13.66
C LEU A 113 -8.03 16.92 -15.13
N LEU A 114 -8.14 18.14 -15.65
CA LEU A 114 -7.68 18.45 -17.03
C LEU A 114 -6.17 18.22 -17.18
N ILE A 115 -5.39 18.66 -16.21
CA ILE A 115 -3.93 18.42 -16.19
C ILE A 115 -3.64 16.91 -16.13
N ALA A 116 -4.34 16.17 -15.26
CA ALA A 116 -4.20 14.70 -15.17
C ALA A 116 -4.59 13.99 -16.47
N CYS A 117 -5.51 14.57 -17.26
CA CYS A 117 -5.87 14.12 -18.59
C CYS A 117 -4.93 14.65 -19.71
N ASN A 118 -3.75 15.18 -19.35
CA ASN A 118 -2.78 15.74 -20.29
C ASN A 118 -3.35 16.89 -21.16
N ASN A 119 -4.25 17.69 -20.60
CA ASN A 119 -4.97 18.78 -21.27
C ASN A 119 -5.85 18.33 -22.45
N ASP A 120 -6.23 17.07 -22.51
CA ASP A 120 -7.16 16.54 -23.52
C ASP A 120 -8.61 16.69 -23.02
N ALA A 121 -9.36 17.61 -23.64
CA ALA A 121 -10.76 17.89 -23.32
C ALA A 121 -11.66 16.67 -23.55
N LYS A 122 -11.40 15.86 -24.59
CA LYS A 122 -12.18 14.62 -24.84
C LYS A 122 -11.95 13.58 -23.79
N MET A 123 -10.72 13.49 -23.29
CA MET A 123 -10.41 12.60 -22.17
C MET A 123 -11.05 13.10 -20.88
N LEU A 124 -11.01 14.40 -20.62
CA LEU A 124 -11.69 15.03 -19.49
C LEU A 124 -13.19 14.70 -19.50
N GLU A 125 -13.90 14.88 -20.60
CA GLU A 125 -15.32 14.53 -20.72
C GLU A 125 -15.61 13.05 -20.38
N ARG A 126 -14.69 12.17 -20.70
CA ARG A 126 -14.81 10.74 -20.42
C ARG A 126 -14.56 10.39 -18.95
N VAL A 127 -13.73 11.14 -18.26
CA VAL A 127 -13.32 10.90 -16.86
C VAL A 127 -14.20 11.69 -15.89
N ALA A 128 -14.69 12.85 -16.27
CA ALA A 128 -15.50 13.74 -15.44
C ALA A 128 -16.67 13.07 -14.67
N PRO A 129 -17.41 12.11 -15.26
CA PRO A 129 -18.47 11.40 -14.52
C PRO A 129 -17.97 10.64 -13.29
N TYR A 130 -16.69 10.28 -13.24
CA TYR A 130 -16.07 9.51 -12.16
C TYR A 130 -15.21 10.36 -11.22
N ALA A 131 -15.19 11.70 -11.41
CA ALA A 131 -14.29 12.61 -10.69
C ALA A 131 -14.36 12.46 -9.16
N GLY A 132 -15.56 12.38 -8.58
CA GLY A 132 -15.75 12.20 -7.14
C GLY A 132 -15.39 10.81 -6.59
N LEU A 133 -15.03 9.86 -7.48
CA LEU A 133 -14.53 8.55 -7.10
C LEU A 133 -13.00 8.48 -7.09
N LEU A 134 -12.32 9.44 -7.73
CA LEU A 134 -10.87 9.39 -7.89
C LEU A 134 -10.17 9.63 -6.55
N ARG A 135 -9.08 8.88 -6.32
CA ARG A 135 -8.13 9.24 -5.27
C ARG A 135 -7.20 10.34 -5.79
N GLU A 136 -6.67 11.11 -4.88
CA GLU A 136 -5.68 12.12 -5.17
C GLU A 136 -4.28 11.63 -4.77
N ASP A 137 -3.27 12.07 -5.49
CA ASP A 137 -1.88 11.90 -5.10
C ASP A 137 -1.49 12.87 -3.96
N ASP A 138 -0.23 12.80 -3.51
CA ASP A 138 0.30 13.67 -2.45
C ASP A 138 0.29 15.18 -2.82
N PHE A 139 0.09 15.50 -4.10
CA PHE A 139 0.04 16.88 -4.61
C PHE A 139 -1.39 17.35 -4.88
N GLY A 140 -2.41 16.51 -4.63
CA GLY A 140 -3.81 16.81 -4.87
C GLY A 140 -4.24 16.65 -6.34
N TYR A 141 -3.47 15.90 -7.15
CA TYR A 141 -3.89 15.56 -8.51
C TYR A 141 -4.67 14.25 -8.52
N PRO A 142 -5.79 14.20 -9.26
CA PRO A 142 -6.55 12.97 -9.42
C PRO A 142 -5.73 11.87 -10.12
N ALA A 143 -5.82 10.66 -9.62
CA ALA A 143 -5.09 9.51 -10.15
C ALA A 143 -5.69 9.03 -11.48
N VAL A 144 -5.25 9.63 -12.58
CA VAL A 144 -5.59 9.25 -13.96
C VAL A 144 -4.32 8.79 -14.67
N PHE A 145 -4.31 7.55 -15.13
CA PHE A 145 -3.18 6.95 -15.83
C PHE A 145 -3.53 6.79 -17.30
N LEU A 146 -2.87 7.53 -18.16
CA LEU A 146 -3.09 7.49 -19.60
C LEU A 146 -2.40 6.28 -20.24
N PRO A 147 -2.81 5.83 -21.44
CA PRO A 147 -2.14 4.75 -22.14
C PRO A 147 -0.64 5.01 -22.31
N GLY A 148 0.18 4.01 -22.00
CA GLY A 148 1.65 4.09 -22.03
C GLY A 148 2.29 4.59 -20.73
N SER A 149 1.55 5.22 -19.82
CA SER A 149 2.07 5.58 -18.50
C SER A 149 2.31 4.35 -17.62
N VAL A 150 3.14 4.52 -16.58
CA VAL A 150 3.41 3.47 -15.60
C VAL A 150 2.79 3.89 -14.27
N TYR A 151 2.05 3.00 -13.65
CA TYR A 151 1.49 3.19 -12.32
C TYR A 151 1.84 2.01 -11.41
N VAL A 152 1.76 2.24 -10.11
CA VAL A 152 2.04 1.23 -9.09
C VAL A 152 0.71 0.77 -8.50
N THR A 153 0.51 -0.54 -8.45
CA THR A 153 -0.70 -1.17 -7.91
C THR A 153 -0.35 -2.32 -6.99
N ALA A 154 -1.28 -2.75 -6.14
CA ALA A 154 -1.08 -3.89 -5.28
C ALA A 154 -0.91 -5.19 -6.09
N GLY A 155 0.14 -5.95 -5.79
CA GLY A 155 0.40 -7.25 -6.42
C GLY A 155 -0.54 -8.33 -5.87
N ALA A 156 -1.25 -9.02 -6.76
CA ALA A 156 -2.18 -10.08 -6.38
C ALA A 156 -1.51 -11.35 -5.80
N THR A 157 -0.23 -11.56 -6.07
CA THR A 157 0.44 -12.86 -5.90
C THR A 157 0.94 -13.11 -4.48
N ARG A 158 1.28 -12.09 -3.72
CA ARG A 158 1.98 -12.26 -2.45
C ARG A 158 1.06 -12.60 -1.27
N ARG A 159 -0.17 -12.11 -1.27
CA ARG A 159 -1.19 -12.52 -0.29
C ARG A 159 -1.52 -14.01 -0.38
N ALA A 160 -1.34 -14.60 -1.57
CA ALA A 160 -1.58 -16.02 -1.81
C ALA A 160 -0.38 -16.91 -1.41
N THR A 161 0.85 -16.37 -1.36
CA THR A 161 2.06 -17.13 -1.05
C THR A 161 2.46 -17.13 0.42
N GLY A 162 1.81 -16.30 1.27
CA GLY A 162 2.02 -16.29 2.72
C GLY A 162 3.45 -15.88 3.17
N THR A 163 4.23 -15.27 2.29
CA THR A 163 5.57 -14.78 2.61
C THR A 163 5.49 -13.46 3.37
N HIS A 164 5.37 -13.57 4.70
CA HIS A 164 5.40 -12.42 5.60
C HIS A 164 6.65 -12.48 6.47
N TYR A 165 7.19 -11.31 6.79
CA TYR A 165 8.26 -11.18 7.78
C TYR A 165 7.74 -11.63 9.14
N THR A 166 8.40 -12.61 9.76
CA THR A 166 7.98 -13.09 11.09
C THR A 166 8.42 -12.08 12.15
N PRO A 167 7.51 -11.51 12.94
CA PRO A 167 7.85 -10.54 13.97
C PRO A 167 8.90 -11.06 14.93
N ARG A 168 9.79 -10.17 15.38
CA ARG A 168 10.87 -10.50 16.33
C ARG A 168 10.34 -11.13 17.60
N SER A 169 9.16 -10.70 18.08
CA SER A 169 8.49 -11.27 19.25
C SER A 169 8.19 -12.78 19.14
N LEU A 170 8.09 -13.30 17.91
CA LEU A 170 7.93 -14.73 17.65
C LEU A 170 9.26 -15.42 17.36
N THR A 171 10.16 -14.78 16.59
CA THR A 171 11.44 -15.38 16.20
C THR A 171 12.42 -15.46 17.37
N GLU A 172 12.47 -14.43 18.22
CA GLU A 172 13.41 -14.37 19.35
C GLU A 172 13.26 -15.54 20.33
N PRO A 173 12.06 -15.89 20.85
CA PRO A 173 11.87 -17.06 21.68
C PRO A 173 12.23 -18.38 20.97
N ILE A 174 11.88 -18.51 19.68
CA ILE A 174 12.18 -19.72 18.90
C ILE A 174 13.70 -19.89 18.78
N VAL A 175 14.41 -18.84 18.36
CA VAL A 175 15.88 -18.85 18.23
C VAL A 175 16.53 -19.10 19.57
N GLN A 176 16.06 -18.44 20.64
CA GLN A 176 16.58 -18.63 21.98
C GLN A 176 16.44 -20.08 22.44
N HIS A 177 15.24 -20.64 22.40
CA HIS A 177 14.98 -22.03 22.84
C HIS A 177 15.70 -23.07 21.95
N THR A 178 15.95 -22.75 20.69
CA THR A 178 16.69 -23.63 19.77
C THR A 178 18.19 -23.59 20.04
N LEU A 179 18.76 -22.40 20.28
CA LEU A 179 20.20 -22.22 20.41
C LEU A 179 20.70 -22.42 21.86
N GLU A 180 19.91 -22.08 22.88
CA GLU A 180 20.33 -22.23 24.28
C GLU A 180 20.83 -23.66 24.62
N PRO A 181 20.13 -24.75 24.24
CA PRO A 181 20.63 -26.11 24.49
C PRO A 181 21.89 -26.48 23.70
N LEU A 182 22.12 -25.80 22.58
CA LEU A 182 23.32 -26.03 21.77
C LEU A 182 24.54 -25.32 22.33
N VAL A 183 24.35 -24.10 22.85
CA VAL A 183 25.43 -23.20 23.31
C VAL A 183 25.76 -23.40 24.79
N TYR A 184 24.77 -23.75 25.60
CA TYR A 184 24.92 -23.92 27.04
C TYR A 184 24.68 -25.36 27.48
N THR A 185 25.42 -25.79 28.51
CA THR A 185 25.08 -26.97 29.32
C THR A 185 24.10 -26.50 30.40
N GLY A 186 23.03 -27.26 30.64
CA GLY A 186 22.02 -26.93 31.66
C GLY A 186 20.60 -26.82 31.11
N PRO A 187 20.33 -26.20 29.93
CA PRO A 187 18.97 -26.14 29.39
C PRO A 187 18.34 -27.50 29.13
N ALA A 188 19.11 -28.42 28.53
CA ALA A 188 18.64 -29.77 28.21
C ALA A 188 18.41 -30.64 29.47
N GLU A 189 19.11 -30.33 30.57
CA GLU A 189 18.96 -30.99 31.86
C GLU A 189 17.90 -30.36 32.76
N GLY A 190 17.20 -29.31 32.27
CA GLY A 190 16.16 -28.62 33.02
C GLY A 190 16.68 -27.77 34.19
N LEU A 191 17.97 -27.39 34.16
CA LEU A 191 18.56 -26.57 35.22
C LEU A 191 18.10 -25.11 35.11
N PRO A 192 17.98 -24.39 36.25
CA PRO A 192 17.65 -22.97 36.22
C PRO A 192 18.77 -22.18 35.56
N LYS A 193 18.40 -21.05 34.92
CA LYS A 193 19.29 -20.25 34.05
C LYS A 193 20.58 -19.77 34.72
N GLU A 194 20.54 -19.58 36.03
CA GLU A 194 21.68 -19.18 36.87
C GLU A 194 22.77 -20.28 36.98
N GLN A 195 22.41 -21.51 36.65
CA GLN A 195 23.30 -22.67 36.69
C GLN A 195 23.81 -23.08 35.28
N TRP A 196 23.42 -22.37 34.25
CA TRP A 196 23.88 -22.68 32.91
C TRP A 196 25.34 -22.26 32.73
N THR A 197 26.10 -23.11 32.08
CA THR A 197 27.50 -22.84 31.73
C THR A 197 27.69 -22.88 30.23
N LEU A 198 28.49 -21.94 29.71
CA LEU A 198 28.83 -21.91 28.28
C LEU A 198 29.67 -23.16 27.94
N LYS A 199 29.28 -23.87 26.89
CA LYS A 199 30.06 -25.00 26.35
C LYS A 199 31.43 -24.53 25.86
N SER A 200 32.40 -25.40 25.96
CA SER A 200 33.75 -25.12 25.44
C SER A 200 33.76 -24.96 23.92
N PRO A 201 34.77 -24.26 23.35
CA PRO A 201 34.89 -24.15 21.89
C PRO A 201 34.97 -25.48 21.16
N ALA A 202 35.53 -26.51 21.79
CA ALA A 202 35.61 -27.85 21.22
C ALA A 202 34.22 -28.47 21.08
N GLU A 203 33.37 -28.37 22.10
CA GLU A 203 32.00 -28.88 22.10
C GLU A 203 31.11 -28.13 21.12
N LEU A 204 31.38 -26.82 20.88
CA LEU A 204 30.65 -26.02 19.92
C LEU A 204 31.03 -26.29 18.45
N LEU A 205 32.22 -26.84 18.22
CA LEU A 205 32.69 -27.19 16.86
C LEU A 205 32.19 -28.58 16.40
N GLU A 206 31.65 -29.40 17.31
CA GLU A 206 31.07 -30.72 16.99
C GLU A 206 29.56 -30.63 16.63
N LEU A 207 28.98 -29.43 16.61
CA LEU A 207 27.58 -29.15 16.22
C LEU A 207 27.48 -28.88 14.73
#